data_dca32388ffaea10202de10b44070cb21
#
_entry.id   dca32388ffaea10202de10b44070cb21
#
_cell.length_a   1.000
_cell.length_b   1.000
_cell.length_c   1.000
_cell.angle_alpha   90.00
_cell.angle_beta   90.00
_cell.angle_gamma   90.00
#
_symmetry.space_group_name_H-M   'P 1'
#
loop_
_entity.id
_entity.type
_entity.pdbx_description
1 polymer ?
#
loop_
_entity_poly.entity_id
_entity_poly.type
_entity_poly.pdbx_seq_one_letter_code
_entity_poly.pdbx_strand_id
1 'polypeptide(L)'
;MYNVSIIGYGYWGSKLARNFQNSAFFNISSIVDKNKVNLIKAKKNLPHSDCYTDYKKTIKNDALDLVIISTPTSTHYKIAKFALENFKNILVEKPICLSLKQVKLLDKIAKKKKKMIFVDYPFLFSGTIGYIKKTIDKNKYGKILEIESFREQAPIRNDANVIWDLGAHDISILTYLLKKTPKIVNCIKAKNINKGMCDRVYINLKYNNNINVLIKNSWMSPTKIRLIKIRFQKAILYCDENESNYIK
;
A
#
# COMPACT_ATOMS: atom_id res chain seq x y z
N MET A 1 -18.52 -18.82 -2.55
CA MET A 1 -18.09 -17.44 -2.84
C MET A 1 -18.03 -16.66 -1.55
N TYR A 2 -16.97 -15.82 -1.35
CA TYR A 2 -16.85 -14.99 -0.14
C TYR A 2 -17.58 -13.66 -0.36
N ASN A 3 -18.42 -13.26 0.60
CA ASN A 3 -19.12 -11.99 0.55
C ASN A 3 -18.21 -10.84 0.99
N VAL A 4 -18.16 -9.79 0.18
CA VAL A 4 -17.27 -8.66 0.35
C VAL A 4 -18.06 -7.36 0.46
N SER A 5 -17.69 -6.51 1.42
CA SER A 5 -18.12 -5.11 1.51
C SER A 5 -16.95 -4.18 1.18
N ILE A 6 -17.15 -3.25 0.26
CA ILE A 6 -16.15 -2.23 -0.07
C ILE A 6 -16.55 -0.91 0.56
N ILE A 7 -15.68 -0.40 1.45
CA ILE A 7 -15.88 0.86 2.16
C ILE A 7 -14.97 1.92 1.55
N GLY A 8 -15.57 2.92 0.90
CA GLY A 8 -14.93 3.91 0.05
C GLY A 8 -14.97 3.51 -1.42
N TYR A 9 -15.78 4.20 -2.24
CA TYR A 9 -15.89 3.99 -3.69
C TYR A 9 -15.34 5.18 -4.46
N GLY A 10 -14.21 5.70 -3.98
CA GLY A 10 -13.40 6.71 -4.66
C GLY A 10 -12.55 6.11 -5.79
N TYR A 11 -11.44 6.79 -6.11
CA TYR A 11 -10.53 6.38 -7.19
C TYR A 11 -10.01 4.94 -7.03
N TRP A 12 -9.48 4.56 -5.85
CA TRP A 12 -8.96 3.21 -5.63
C TRP A 12 -10.06 2.20 -5.35
N GLY A 13 -11.10 2.57 -4.60
CA GLY A 13 -12.21 1.67 -4.29
C GLY A 13 -12.95 1.17 -5.52
N SER A 14 -13.14 2.02 -6.54
CA SER A 14 -13.72 1.59 -7.81
C SER A 14 -12.84 0.62 -8.60
N LYS A 15 -11.51 0.77 -8.52
CA LYS A 15 -10.57 -0.17 -9.15
C LYS A 15 -10.54 -1.52 -8.43
N LEU A 16 -10.50 -1.50 -7.10
CA LEU A 16 -10.60 -2.72 -6.30
C LEU A 16 -11.93 -3.44 -6.58
N ALA A 17 -13.05 -2.71 -6.61
CA ALA A 17 -14.35 -3.28 -6.94
C ALA A 17 -14.35 -4.01 -8.28
N ARG A 18 -13.80 -3.39 -9.33
CA ARG A 18 -13.68 -4.02 -10.65
C ARG A 18 -12.85 -5.32 -10.60
N ASN A 19 -11.74 -5.31 -9.85
CA ASN A 19 -10.89 -6.50 -9.74
C ASN A 19 -11.59 -7.63 -8.99
N PHE A 20 -12.30 -7.31 -7.90
CA PHE A 20 -13.06 -8.29 -7.12
C PHE A 20 -14.29 -8.81 -7.89
N GLN A 21 -14.96 -7.97 -8.67
CA GLN A 21 -16.07 -8.37 -9.53
C GLN A 21 -15.67 -9.40 -10.60
N ASN A 22 -14.45 -9.28 -11.12
CA ASN A 22 -13.92 -10.19 -12.13
C ASN A 22 -13.39 -11.51 -11.54
N SER A 23 -13.47 -11.70 -10.23
CA SER A 23 -12.99 -12.91 -9.56
C SER A 23 -14.14 -13.87 -9.26
N ALA A 24 -13.99 -15.13 -9.62
CA ALA A 24 -14.96 -16.17 -9.31
C ALA A 24 -15.08 -16.51 -7.81
N PHE A 25 -14.15 -16.01 -6.97
CA PHE A 25 -14.12 -16.33 -5.55
C PHE A 25 -14.90 -15.34 -4.68
N PHE A 26 -15.22 -14.15 -5.20
CA PHE A 26 -15.81 -13.07 -4.40
C PHE A 26 -17.15 -12.59 -4.96
N ASN A 27 -18.04 -12.26 -4.05
CA ASN A 27 -19.30 -11.59 -4.33
C ASN A 27 -19.30 -10.24 -3.63
N ILE A 28 -19.39 -9.13 -4.38
CA ILE A 28 -19.49 -7.78 -3.79
C ILE A 28 -20.93 -7.58 -3.34
N SER A 29 -21.21 -7.91 -2.09
CA SER A 29 -22.55 -7.81 -1.51
C SER A 29 -22.94 -6.36 -1.21
N SER A 30 -21.96 -5.50 -0.88
CA SER A 30 -22.26 -4.10 -0.55
C SER A 30 -21.14 -3.13 -0.83
N ILE A 31 -21.53 -1.90 -1.15
CA ILE A 31 -20.66 -0.73 -1.29
C ILE A 31 -21.07 0.33 -0.28
N VAL A 32 -20.08 0.91 0.40
CA VAL A 32 -20.31 1.98 1.36
C VAL A 32 -19.50 3.21 0.97
N ASP A 33 -20.15 4.36 0.86
CA ASP A 33 -19.49 5.65 0.68
C ASP A 33 -20.33 6.77 1.30
N LYS A 34 -19.69 7.77 1.92
CA LYS A 34 -20.39 8.94 2.43
C LYS A 34 -20.90 9.86 1.31
N ASN A 35 -20.23 9.84 0.16
CA ASN A 35 -20.60 10.62 -1.01
C ASN A 35 -21.64 9.85 -1.84
N LYS A 36 -22.85 10.40 -1.89
CA LYS A 36 -23.97 9.82 -2.67
C LYS A 36 -23.67 9.70 -4.16
N VAL A 37 -22.84 10.61 -4.72
CA VAL A 37 -22.42 10.53 -6.13
C VAL A 37 -21.61 9.26 -6.39
N ASN A 38 -20.73 8.87 -5.45
CA ASN A 38 -19.98 7.63 -5.55
C ASN A 38 -20.91 6.41 -5.47
N LEU A 39 -21.95 6.46 -4.63
CA LEU A 39 -22.94 5.37 -4.53
C LEU A 39 -23.79 5.23 -5.82
N ILE A 40 -24.17 6.33 -6.47
CA ILE A 40 -24.84 6.29 -7.77
C ILE A 40 -23.96 5.62 -8.81
N LYS A 41 -22.67 5.99 -8.88
CA LYS A 41 -21.69 5.35 -9.78
C LYS A 41 -21.51 3.85 -9.43
N ALA A 42 -21.44 3.53 -8.14
CA ALA A 42 -21.34 2.15 -7.69
C ALA A 42 -22.54 1.33 -8.14
N LYS A 43 -23.74 1.82 -7.94
CA LYS A 43 -24.98 1.10 -8.31
C LYS A 43 -25.11 0.88 -9.82
N LYS A 44 -24.60 1.83 -10.64
CA LYS A 44 -24.53 1.66 -12.10
C LYS A 44 -23.56 0.52 -12.50
N ASN A 45 -22.39 0.46 -11.85
CA ASN A 45 -21.34 -0.52 -12.20
C ASN A 45 -21.55 -1.89 -11.55
N LEU A 46 -22.25 -1.93 -10.42
CA LEU A 46 -22.50 -3.10 -9.59
C LEU A 46 -23.99 -3.15 -9.21
N PRO A 47 -24.90 -3.44 -10.15
CA PRO A 47 -26.34 -3.34 -9.95
C PRO A 47 -26.86 -4.28 -8.85
N HIS A 48 -26.17 -5.40 -8.60
CA HIS A 48 -26.55 -6.39 -7.59
C HIS A 48 -26.05 -6.09 -6.18
N SER A 49 -25.14 -5.12 -6.03
CA SER A 49 -24.60 -4.73 -4.72
C SER A 49 -25.50 -3.72 -4.02
N ASP A 50 -25.69 -3.89 -2.71
CA ASP A 50 -26.36 -2.90 -1.88
C ASP A 50 -25.49 -1.69 -1.63
N CYS A 51 -26.11 -0.50 -1.52
CA CYS A 51 -25.41 0.75 -1.30
C CYS A 51 -25.79 1.38 0.04
N TYR A 52 -24.77 1.73 0.85
CA TYR A 52 -24.97 2.30 2.19
C TYR A 52 -24.08 3.52 2.41
N THR A 53 -24.48 4.40 3.32
CA THR A 53 -23.66 5.53 3.79
C THR A 53 -22.95 5.24 5.11
N ASP A 54 -23.38 4.23 5.85
CA ASP A 54 -22.81 3.83 7.15
C ASP A 54 -22.25 2.40 7.06
N TYR A 55 -20.93 2.28 7.21
CA TYR A 55 -20.23 0.99 7.18
C TYR A 55 -20.59 0.06 8.35
N LYS A 56 -21.11 0.61 9.46
CA LYS A 56 -21.44 -0.21 10.63
C LYS A 56 -22.59 -1.17 10.33
N LYS A 57 -23.52 -0.76 9.47
CA LYS A 57 -24.64 -1.62 9.04
C LYS A 57 -24.14 -2.86 8.29
N THR A 58 -23.19 -2.66 7.36
CA THR A 58 -22.67 -3.76 6.55
C THR A 58 -21.75 -4.69 7.34
N ILE A 59 -20.88 -4.12 8.18
CA ILE A 59 -19.91 -4.90 8.97
C ILE A 59 -20.59 -5.82 9.99
N LYS A 60 -21.75 -5.43 10.53
CA LYS A 60 -22.51 -6.26 11.48
C LYS A 60 -23.26 -7.43 10.82
N ASN A 61 -23.30 -7.49 9.49
CA ASN A 61 -23.93 -8.63 8.79
C ASN A 61 -23.05 -9.88 8.95
N ASP A 62 -23.60 -10.94 9.54
CA ASP A 62 -22.86 -12.18 9.79
C ASP A 62 -22.42 -12.89 8.52
N ALA A 63 -23.19 -12.76 7.44
CA ALA A 63 -22.86 -13.34 6.14
C ALA A 63 -21.67 -12.65 5.42
N LEU A 64 -21.14 -11.55 5.96
CA LEU A 64 -19.98 -10.84 5.40
C LEU A 64 -18.67 -11.51 5.83
N ASP A 65 -17.79 -11.82 4.89
CA ASP A 65 -16.51 -12.47 5.13
C ASP A 65 -15.32 -11.50 5.16
N LEU A 66 -15.33 -10.49 4.27
CA LEU A 66 -14.21 -9.59 4.02
C LEU A 66 -14.69 -8.14 3.91
N VAL A 67 -13.96 -7.25 4.57
CA VAL A 67 -14.13 -5.80 4.46
C VAL A 67 -12.92 -5.21 3.71
N ILE A 68 -13.17 -4.56 2.59
CA ILE A 68 -12.17 -3.79 1.85
C ILE A 68 -12.29 -2.33 2.25
N ILE A 69 -11.18 -1.74 2.71
CA ILE A 69 -11.15 -0.36 3.21
C ILE A 69 -10.31 0.49 2.26
N SER A 70 -10.97 1.37 1.52
CA SER A 70 -10.37 2.27 0.53
C SER A 70 -10.85 3.72 0.73
N THR A 71 -10.89 4.13 1.99
CA THR A 71 -11.28 5.47 2.45
C THR A 71 -10.04 6.35 2.67
N PRO A 72 -10.14 7.64 3.04
CA PRO A 72 -8.98 8.43 3.47
C PRO A 72 -8.25 7.77 4.64
N THR A 73 -6.90 7.85 4.63
CA THR A 73 -6.00 7.17 5.58
C THR A 73 -6.36 7.42 7.05
N SER A 74 -6.82 8.63 7.38
CA SER A 74 -7.24 9.00 8.74
C SER A 74 -8.38 8.15 9.30
N THR A 75 -9.14 7.47 8.45
CA THR A 75 -10.30 6.66 8.83
C THR A 75 -9.98 5.16 8.89
N HIS A 76 -8.86 4.72 8.31
CA HIS A 76 -8.49 3.30 8.19
C HIS A 76 -8.50 2.59 9.53
N TYR A 77 -7.82 3.14 10.54
CA TYR A 77 -7.73 2.53 11.86
C TYR A 77 -9.09 2.26 12.49
N LYS A 78 -10.00 3.26 12.46
CA LYS A 78 -11.33 3.15 13.08
C LYS A 78 -12.18 2.08 12.40
N ILE A 79 -12.16 2.03 11.07
CA ILE A 79 -12.93 1.05 10.28
C ILE A 79 -12.34 -0.34 10.44
N ALA A 80 -11.01 -0.48 10.32
CA ALA A 80 -10.29 -1.73 10.48
C ALA A 80 -10.52 -2.35 11.86
N LYS A 81 -10.40 -1.54 12.92
CA LYS A 81 -10.68 -1.97 14.29
C LYS A 81 -12.09 -2.50 14.42
N PHE A 82 -13.09 -1.75 13.96
CA PHE A 82 -14.48 -2.14 14.02
C PHE A 82 -14.76 -3.44 13.24
N ALA A 83 -14.17 -3.62 12.07
CA ALA A 83 -14.32 -4.83 11.27
C ALA A 83 -13.72 -6.06 11.97
N LEU A 84 -12.50 -5.95 12.51
CA LEU A 84 -11.85 -7.03 13.23
C LEU A 84 -12.60 -7.41 14.53
N GLU A 85 -13.12 -6.43 15.27
CA GLU A 85 -13.93 -6.65 16.47
C GLU A 85 -15.24 -7.38 16.15
N ASN A 86 -15.80 -7.18 14.95
CA ASN A 86 -16.97 -7.89 14.42
C ASN A 86 -16.59 -9.12 13.57
N PHE A 87 -15.43 -9.73 13.84
CA PHE A 87 -15.00 -11.00 13.26
C PHE A 87 -14.87 -11.01 11.72
N LYS A 88 -14.55 -9.86 11.09
CA LYS A 88 -14.33 -9.78 9.64
C LYS A 88 -12.83 -9.80 9.31
N ASN A 89 -12.47 -10.47 8.22
CA ASN A 89 -11.15 -10.26 7.60
C ASN A 89 -11.12 -8.89 6.96
N ILE A 90 -9.93 -8.29 6.84
CA ILE A 90 -9.79 -6.97 6.22
C ILE A 90 -8.72 -6.95 5.15
N LEU A 91 -9.01 -6.26 4.05
CA LEU A 91 -8.06 -5.73 3.11
C LEU A 91 -8.11 -4.20 3.22
N VAL A 92 -7.00 -3.55 3.47
CA VAL A 92 -6.95 -2.12 3.68
C VAL A 92 -5.90 -1.46 2.79
N GLU A 93 -6.25 -0.34 2.17
CA GLU A 93 -5.31 0.49 1.43
C GLU A 93 -4.15 0.95 2.31
N LYS A 94 -3.00 1.11 1.65
CA LYS A 94 -1.80 1.64 2.32
C LYS A 94 -1.93 3.16 2.57
N PRO A 95 -1.31 3.65 3.63
CA PRO A 95 -0.82 2.93 4.79
C PRO A 95 -1.99 2.45 5.66
N ILE A 96 -1.84 1.30 6.31
CA ILE A 96 -2.90 0.75 7.19
C ILE A 96 -3.35 1.75 8.26
N CYS A 97 -2.41 2.51 8.83
CA CYS A 97 -2.61 3.66 9.71
C CYS A 97 -1.31 4.43 9.90
N LEU A 98 -1.38 5.60 10.55
CA LEU A 98 -0.25 6.52 10.71
C LEU A 98 0.48 6.38 12.07
N SER A 99 0.15 5.34 12.85
CA SER A 99 0.70 5.13 14.19
C SER A 99 1.05 3.68 14.44
N LEU A 100 2.31 3.42 14.83
CA LEU A 100 2.76 2.08 15.20
C LEU A 100 1.94 1.49 16.37
N LYS A 101 1.49 2.32 17.32
CA LYS A 101 0.60 1.89 18.42
C LYS A 101 -0.71 1.34 17.89
N GLN A 102 -1.30 2.01 16.89
CA GLN A 102 -2.52 1.57 16.23
C GLN A 102 -2.31 0.26 15.45
N VAL A 103 -1.21 0.13 14.70
CA VAL A 103 -0.86 -1.12 13.98
C VAL A 103 -0.76 -2.30 14.95
N LYS A 104 0.00 -2.15 16.04
CA LYS A 104 0.16 -3.19 17.07
C LYS A 104 -1.18 -3.60 17.69
N LEU A 105 -2.10 -2.63 17.89
CA LEU A 105 -3.42 -2.94 18.44
C LEU A 105 -4.28 -3.71 17.43
N LEU A 106 -4.28 -3.33 16.15
CA LEU A 106 -5.00 -4.06 15.11
C LEU A 106 -4.47 -5.50 14.99
N ASP A 107 -3.14 -5.70 14.99
CA ASP A 107 -2.53 -7.04 14.96
C ASP A 107 -2.96 -7.88 16.17
N LYS A 108 -2.96 -7.29 17.38
CA LYS A 108 -3.44 -7.97 18.60
C LYS A 108 -4.89 -8.39 18.48
N ILE A 109 -5.77 -7.52 17.97
CA ILE A 109 -7.20 -7.84 17.78
C ILE A 109 -7.35 -8.95 16.75
N ALA A 110 -6.67 -8.84 15.60
CA ALA A 110 -6.72 -9.83 14.53
C ALA A 110 -6.31 -11.23 15.02
N LYS A 111 -5.19 -11.31 15.75
CA LYS A 111 -4.71 -12.57 16.37
C LYS A 111 -5.74 -13.14 17.36
N LYS A 112 -6.27 -12.29 18.26
CA LYS A 112 -7.27 -12.72 19.25
C LYS A 112 -8.55 -13.22 18.58
N LYS A 113 -8.97 -12.58 17.48
CA LYS A 113 -10.19 -12.90 16.74
C LYS A 113 -9.98 -13.96 15.63
N LYS A 114 -8.73 -14.43 15.44
CA LYS A 114 -8.33 -15.35 14.37
C LYS A 114 -8.76 -14.83 12.99
N LYS A 115 -8.51 -13.53 12.73
CA LYS A 115 -8.82 -12.85 11.46
C LYS A 115 -7.56 -12.33 10.80
N MET A 116 -7.62 -12.18 9.48
CA MET A 116 -6.49 -11.73 8.67
C MET A 116 -6.56 -10.23 8.42
N ILE A 117 -5.39 -9.62 8.39
CA ILE A 117 -5.16 -8.27 7.89
C ILE A 117 -4.31 -8.37 6.63
N PHE A 118 -4.81 -7.87 5.53
CA PHE A 118 -4.05 -7.67 4.31
C PHE A 118 -3.93 -6.18 4.02
N VAL A 119 -2.71 -5.69 3.83
CA VAL A 119 -2.47 -4.30 3.42
C VAL A 119 -2.13 -4.28 1.94
N ASP A 120 -2.80 -3.44 1.16
CA ASP A 120 -2.63 -3.39 -0.28
C ASP A 120 -1.32 -2.69 -0.67
N TYR A 121 -0.27 -3.48 -0.89
CA TYR A 121 1.00 -3.07 -1.45
C TYR A 121 1.18 -3.67 -2.86
N PRO A 122 0.56 -3.11 -3.89
CA PRO A 122 0.45 -3.73 -5.21
C PRO A 122 1.81 -3.99 -5.88
N PHE A 123 2.83 -3.18 -5.60
CA PHE A 123 4.17 -3.36 -6.17
C PHE A 123 4.84 -4.68 -5.77
N LEU A 124 4.48 -5.27 -4.62
CA LEU A 124 5.02 -6.56 -4.21
C LEU A 124 4.62 -7.70 -5.14
N PHE A 125 3.55 -7.51 -5.91
CA PHE A 125 3.03 -8.49 -6.88
C PHE A 125 3.45 -8.19 -8.32
N SER A 126 4.28 -7.15 -8.55
CA SER A 126 4.79 -6.85 -9.88
C SER A 126 5.82 -7.88 -10.34
N GLY A 127 5.82 -8.19 -11.64
CA GLY A 127 6.79 -9.10 -12.24
C GLY A 127 8.23 -8.64 -12.03
N THR A 128 8.46 -7.31 -12.06
CA THR A 128 9.76 -6.68 -11.82
C THR A 128 10.30 -6.99 -10.42
N ILE A 129 9.50 -6.75 -9.38
CA ILE A 129 9.91 -7.03 -8.00
C ILE A 129 10.07 -8.54 -7.78
N GLY A 130 9.22 -9.36 -8.41
CA GLY A 130 9.36 -10.82 -8.40
C GLY A 130 10.69 -11.29 -9.02
N TYR A 131 11.11 -10.70 -10.15
CA TYR A 131 12.40 -10.98 -10.79
C TYR A 131 13.58 -10.56 -9.91
N ILE A 132 13.55 -9.35 -9.37
CA ILE A 132 14.58 -8.85 -8.42
C ILE A 132 14.71 -9.82 -7.25
N LYS A 133 13.58 -10.22 -6.66
CA LYS A 133 13.58 -11.14 -5.51
C LYS A 133 14.20 -12.49 -5.85
N LYS A 134 13.84 -13.09 -6.98
CA LYS A 134 14.44 -14.34 -7.46
C LYS A 134 15.95 -14.19 -7.69
N THR A 135 16.39 -13.05 -8.23
CA THR A 135 17.82 -12.75 -8.48
C THR A 135 18.61 -12.68 -7.17
N ILE A 136 18.04 -12.04 -6.14
CA ILE A 136 18.64 -11.94 -4.80
C ILE A 136 18.69 -13.31 -4.13
N ASP A 137 17.57 -14.03 -4.11
CA ASP A 137 17.47 -15.34 -3.43
C ASP A 137 18.41 -16.39 -4.05
N LYS A 138 18.62 -16.34 -5.36
CA LYS A 138 19.59 -17.19 -6.07
C LYS A 138 21.03 -16.72 -5.96
N ASN A 139 21.31 -15.59 -5.30
CA ASN A 139 22.62 -14.97 -5.20
C ASN A 139 23.35 -14.83 -6.58
N LYS A 140 22.57 -14.54 -7.64
CA LYS A 140 23.04 -14.60 -9.04
C LYS A 140 24.25 -13.72 -9.33
N TYR A 141 24.30 -12.54 -8.70
CA TYR A 141 25.34 -11.54 -8.93
C TYR A 141 26.17 -11.22 -7.66
N GLY A 142 26.13 -12.12 -6.67
CA GLY A 142 26.80 -11.92 -5.39
C GLY A 142 26.03 -11.02 -4.42
N LYS A 143 26.72 -10.53 -3.40
CA LYS A 143 26.11 -9.72 -2.33
C LYS A 143 25.62 -8.37 -2.85
N ILE A 144 24.53 -7.89 -2.29
CA ILE A 144 24.05 -6.52 -2.48
C ILE A 144 24.99 -5.58 -1.72
N LEU A 145 25.41 -4.51 -2.37
CA LEU A 145 26.23 -3.45 -1.81
C LEU A 145 25.42 -2.19 -1.54
N GLU A 146 24.53 -1.83 -2.48
CA GLU A 146 23.76 -0.60 -2.44
C GLU A 146 22.41 -0.76 -3.15
N ILE A 147 21.40 -0.03 -2.67
CA ILE A 147 20.11 0.12 -3.34
C ILE A 147 19.74 1.60 -3.39
N GLU A 148 19.32 2.06 -4.56
CA GLU A 148 18.71 3.37 -4.76
C GLU A 148 17.25 3.15 -5.19
N SER A 149 16.31 3.83 -4.54
CA SER A 149 14.87 3.75 -4.87
C SER A 149 14.31 5.16 -4.97
N PHE A 150 13.91 5.56 -6.19
CA PHE A 150 13.41 6.90 -6.48
C PHE A 150 11.97 6.80 -6.95
N ARG A 151 11.10 7.50 -6.22
CA ARG A 151 9.68 7.57 -6.54
C ARG A 151 9.22 9.01 -6.45
N GLU A 152 9.08 9.61 -7.63
CA GLU A 152 8.82 11.03 -7.75
C GLU A 152 7.60 11.30 -8.66
N GLN A 153 7.01 12.46 -8.53
CA GLN A 153 5.77 12.93 -9.14
C GLN A 153 4.56 12.06 -8.77
N ALA A 154 3.68 12.64 -8.00
CA ALA A 154 2.35 12.13 -7.70
C ALA A 154 1.45 13.33 -7.36
N PRO A 155 0.13 13.19 -7.43
CA PRO A 155 -0.77 14.23 -6.93
C PRO A 155 -0.49 14.56 -5.47
N ILE A 156 -0.39 15.86 -5.16
CA ILE A 156 -0.19 16.33 -3.78
C ILE A 156 -1.40 15.90 -2.94
N ARG A 157 -1.14 15.30 -1.81
CA ARG A 157 -2.18 14.83 -0.88
C ARG A 157 -2.31 15.77 0.31
N ASN A 158 -3.54 15.82 0.87
CA ASN A 158 -3.84 16.61 2.07
C ASN A 158 -4.05 15.73 3.32
N ASP A 159 -4.12 14.40 3.14
CA ASP A 159 -4.41 13.43 4.21
C ASP A 159 -3.19 12.65 4.70
N ALA A 160 -2.07 12.74 3.96
CA ALA A 160 -0.81 12.09 4.32
C ALA A 160 0.37 12.84 3.67
N ASN A 161 1.54 12.83 4.28
CA ASN A 161 2.77 13.37 3.68
C ASN A 161 3.40 12.39 2.68
N VAL A 162 4.42 12.86 1.94
CA VAL A 162 5.09 12.08 0.89
C VAL A 162 5.71 10.76 1.40
N ILE A 163 6.12 10.70 2.67
CA ILE A 163 6.68 9.47 3.26
C ILE A 163 5.62 8.38 3.34
N TRP A 164 4.43 8.72 3.82
CA TRP A 164 3.30 7.78 3.93
C TRP A 164 2.68 7.47 2.57
N ASP A 165 2.75 8.40 1.62
CA ASP A 165 2.19 8.19 0.29
C ASP A 165 3.13 7.38 -0.61
N LEU A 166 4.35 7.88 -0.86
CA LEU A 166 5.32 7.25 -1.77
C LEU A 166 6.30 6.34 -1.03
N GLY A 167 6.87 6.80 0.09
CA GLY A 167 7.89 6.05 0.82
C GLY A 167 7.39 4.72 1.39
N ALA A 168 6.10 4.61 1.71
CA ALA A 168 5.50 3.35 2.15
C ALA A 168 5.67 2.22 1.12
N HIS A 169 5.62 2.54 -0.18
CA HIS A 169 5.87 1.57 -1.24
C HIS A 169 7.34 1.12 -1.26
N ASP A 170 8.28 2.08 -1.22
CA ASP A 170 9.71 1.75 -1.25
C ASP A 170 10.12 0.94 -0.03
N ILE A 171 9.64 1.32 1.16
CA ILE A 171 9.89 0.58 2.40
C ILE A 171 9.31 -0.84 2.33
N SER A 172 8.10 -1.01 1.79
CA SER A 172 7.48 -2.34 1.63
C SER A 172 8.29 -3.24 0.69
N ILE A 173 8.74 -2.69 -0.45
CA ILE A 173 9.60 -3.39 -1.41
C ILE A 173 10.93 -3.80 -0.75
N LEU A 174 11.61 -2.87 -0.08
CA LEU A 174 12.88 -3.16 0.61
C LEU A 174 12.73 -4.22 1.69
N THR A 175 11.65 -4.14 2.47
CA THR A 175 11.34 -5.15 3.51
C THR A 175 11.15 -6.53 2.89
N TYR A 176 10.42 -6.61 1.77
CA TYR A 176 10.21 -7.86 1.04
C TYR A 176 11.50 -8.42 0.43
N LEU A 177 12.31 -7.55 -0.19
CA LEU A 177 13.55 -7.96 -0.86
C LEU A 177 14.62 -8.42 0.14
N LEU A 178 14.85 -7.62 1.18
CA LEU A 178 15.96 -7.82 2.12
C LEU A 178 15.59 -8.72 3.31
N LYS A 179 14.31 -8.84 3.67
CA LYS A 179 13.82 -9.57 4.86
C LYS A 179 14.55 -9.16 6.15
N LYS A 180 14.93 -7.90 6.26
CA LYS A 180 15.71 -7.34 7.38
C LYS A 180 15.22 -5.95 7.71
N THR A 181 15.48 -5.51 8.95
CA THR A 181 15.29 -4.13 9.39
C THR A 181 16.61 -3.36 9.32
N PRO A 182 16.61 -2.07 8.95
CA PRO A 182 17.82 -1.26 8.97
C PRO A 182 18.29 -1.02 10.41
N LYS A 183 19.60 -0.91 10.60
CA LYS A 183 20.22 -0.50 11.88
C LYS A 183 20.18 1.01 12.08
N ILE A 184 20.40 1.77 11.01
CA ILE A 184 20.45 3.23 11.05
C ILE A 184 19.44 3.75 10.04
N VAL A 185 18.69 4.75 10.47
CA VAL A 185 17.73 5.49 9.67
C VAL A 185 18.01 6.97 9.82
N ASN A 186 18.44 7.61 8.73
CA ASN A 186 18.58 9.06 8.65
C ASN A 186 17.59 9.61 7.62
N CYS A 187 17.00 10.77 7.91
CA CYS A 187 15.99 11.35 7.07
C CYS A 187 16.13 12.86 6.98
N ILE A 188 16.26 13.37 5.75
CA ILE A 188 16.23 14.79 5.43
C ILE A 188 14.90 15.11 4.76
N LYS A 189 14.12 16.01 5.36
CA LYS A 189 12.78 16.40 4.92
C LYS A 189 12.78 17.83 4.41
N ALA A 190 12.06 18.07 3.32
CA ALA A 190 11.74 19.41 2.84
C ALA A 190 10.23 19.66 2.87
N LYS A 191 9.86 20.94 3.10
CA LYS A 191 8.48 21.41 3.16
C LYS A 191 8.41 22.69 2.32
N ASN A 192 8.05 22.56 1.04
CA ASN A 192 8.11 23.69 0.12
C ASN A 192 6.73 24.24 -0.31
N ILE A 193 5.72 23.39 -0.41
CA ILE A 193 4.40 23.76 -0.95
C ILE A 193 3.31 23.69 0.10
N ASN A 194 3.17 22.58 0.80
CA ASN A 194 2.12 22.41 1.80
C ASN A 194 2.60 22.88 3.16
N LYS A 195 2.01 23.95 3.68
CA LYS A 195 2.27 24.44 5.03
C LYS A 195 2.09 23.31 6.06
N GLY A 196 3.22 22.77 6.53
CA GLY A 196 3.25 21.73 7.57
C GLY A 196 3.47 20.28 7.12
N MET A 197 3.25 19.92 5.84
CA MET A 197 3.51 18.58 5.35
C MET A 197 4.83 18.46 4.58
N CYS A 198 5.47 17.30 4.73
CA CYS A 198 6.67 16.97 3.97
C CYS A 198 6.27 16.59 2.55
N ASP A 199 6.76 17.30 1.54
CA ASP A 199 6.52 17.09 0.11
C ASP A 199 7.72 16.48 -0.62
N ARG A 200 8.88 16.44 0.03
CA ARG A 200 10.10 15.79 -0.47
C ARG A 200 10.90 15.23 0.71
N VAL A 201 11.46 14.03 0.50
CA VAL A 201 12.26 13.36 1.52
C VAL A 201 13.41 12.56 0.89
N TYR A 202 14.56 12.59 1.55
CA TYR A 202 15.66 11.69 1.35
C TYR A 202 15.82 10.82 2.58
N ILE A 203 15.79 9.50 2.43
CA ILE A 203 15.92 8.55 3.53
C ILE A 203 17.13 7.68 3.24
N ASN A 204 18.11 7.70 4.16
CA ASN A 204 19.26 6.82 4.14
C ASN A 204 19.06 5.72 5.17
N LEU A 205 19.16 4.46 4.71
CA LEU A 205 19.05 3.28 5.55
C LEU A 205 20.35 2.51 5.49
N LYS A 206 20.89 2.13 6.66
CA LYS A 206 22.04 1.22 6.74
C LYS A 206 21.61 -0.09 7.35
N TYR A 207 21.80 -1.18 6.62
CA TYR A 207 21.52 -2.54 7.07
C TYR A 207 22.78 -3.24 7.59
N ASN A 208 22.59 -4.37 8.24
CA ASN A 208 23.70 -5.30 8.52
C ASN A 208 24.36 -5.71 7.20
N ASN A 209 25.65 -6.09 7.25
CA ASN A 209 26.46 -6.44 6.07
C ASN A 209 26.75 -5.28 5.14
N ASN A 210 26.76 -4.05 5.67
CA ASN A 210 27.11 -2.82 4.93
C ASN A 210 26.25 -2.53 3.69
N ILE A 211 25.01 -3.00 3.65
CA ILE A 211 24.08 -2.60 2.59
C ILE A 211 23.60 -1.18 2.90
N ASN A 212 23.89 -0.24 2.00
CA ASN A 212 23.40 1.12 2.06
C ASN A 212 22.18 1.26 1.14
N VAL A 213 21.16 1.98 1.58
CA VAL A 213 19.96 2.25 0.79
C VAL A 213 19.64 3.73 0.82
N LEU A 214 19.46 4.32 -0.36
CA LEU A 214 18.98 5.67 -0.55
C LEU A 214 17.56 5.62 -1.13
N ILE A 215 16.60 6.23 -0.44
CA ILE A 215 15.26 6.46 -0.95
C ILE A 215 15.09 7.96 -1.19
N LYS A 216 14.56 8.33 -2.36
CA LYS A 216 14.12 9.69 -2.67
C LYS A 216 12.66 9.67 -3.05
N ASN A 217 11.84 10.39 -2.30
CA ASN A 217 10.43 10.57 -2.63
C ASN A 217 10.10 12.05 -2.74
N SER A 218 9.36 12.42 -3.78
CA SER A 218 8.98 13.80 -4.01
C SER A 218 7.67 13.88 -4.81
N TRP A 219 6.77 14.76 -4.41
CA TRP A 219 5.64 15.16 -5.25
C TRP A 219 6.05 16.21 -6.31
N MET A 220 7.24 16.83 -6.12
CA MET A 220 7.70 18.05 -6.79
C MET A 220 8.50 17.80 -8.08
N SER A 221 8.62 16.57 -8.53
CA SER A 221 9.34 16.31 -9.78
C SER A 221 8.52 16.71 -10.99
N PRO A 222 9.10 17.36 -12.01
CA PRO A 222 8.42 17.66 -13.28
C PRO A 222 8.11 16.40 -14.07
N THR A 223 8.86 15.32 -13.83
CA THR A 223 8.70 14.02 -14.50
C THR A 223 8.41 12.91 -13.52
N LYS A 224 7.64 11.92 -13.97
CA LYS A 224 7.34 10.74 -13.19
C LYS A 224 8.56 9.81 -13.16
N ILE A 225 9.06 9.53 -11.94
CA ILE A 225 10.20 8.63 -11.73
C ILE A 225 9.75 7.46 -10.87
N ARG A 226 10.06 6.24 -11.31
CA ARG A 226 9.76 4.98 -10.63
C ARG A 226 10.93 4.03 -10.82
N LEU A 227 12.05 4.35 -10.15
CA LEU A 227 13.35 3.72 -10.37
C LEU A 227 13.77 2.91 -9.15
N ILE A 228 14.24 1.70 -9.39
CA ILE A 228 15.01 0.91 -8.42
C ILE A 228 16.31 0.47 -9.07
N LYS A 229 17.44 0.84 -8.46
CA LYS A 229 18.77 0.43 -8.89
C LYS A 229 19.45 -0.35 -7.77
N ILE A 230 19.94 -1.53 -8.08
CA ILE A 230 20.60 -2.41 -7.12
C ILE A 230 22.02 -2.72 -7.62
N ARG A 231 23.00 -2.32 -6.84
CA ARG A 231 24.40 -2.67 -7.05
C ARG A 231 24.73 -3.96 -6.32
N PHE A 232 25.10 -4.96 -7.06
CA PHE A 232 25.69 -6.20 -6.58
C PHE A 232 27.20 -6.19 -6.73
N GLN A 233 27.90 -7.21 -6.23
CA GLN A 233 29.33 -7.37 -6.41
C GLN A 233 29.73 -7.51 -7.90
N LYS A 234 28.90 -8.17 -8.72
CA LYS A 234 29.22 -8.55 -10.11
C LYS A 234 28.36 -7.85 -11.16
N ALA A 235 27.34 -7.10 -10.76
CA ALA A 235 26.40 -6.46 -11.70
C ALA A 235 25.67 -5.27 -11.06
N ILE A 236 25.09 -4.43 -11.90
CA ILE A 236 24.09 -3.44 -11.50
C ILE A 236 22.78 -3.83 -12.19
N LEU A 237 21.72 -3.91 -11.41
CA LEU A 237 20.37 -4.12 -11.88
C LEU A 237 19.65 -2.77 -11.84
N TYR A 238 19.17 -2.33 -12.98
CA TYR A 238 18.45 -1.07 -13.15
C TYR A 238 17.03 -1.37 -13.59
N CYS A 239 16.05 -0.90 -12.84
CA CYS A 239 14.64 -1.11 -13.11
C CYS A 239 13.91 0.23 -13.11
N ASP A 240 13.43 0.65 -14.28
CA ASP A 240 12.57 1.82 -14.44
C ASP A 240 11.17 1.37 -14.88
N GLU A 241 10.18 1.56 -14.01
CA GLU A 241 8.78 1.18 -14.29
C GLU A 241 8.11 2.07 -15.34
N ASN A 242 8.74 3.15 -15.80
CA ASN A 242 8.19 4.02 -16.85
C ASN A 242 8.70 3.63 -18.26
N GLU A 243 9.72 2.78 -18.36
CA GLU A 243 10.27 2.31 -19.64
C GLU A 243 9.59 1.01 -20.09
N SER A 244 9.52 0.76 -21.42
CA SER A 244 9.02 -0.49 -21.99
C SER A 244 9.89 -1.70 -21.63
N ASN A 245 11.20 -1.49 -21.45
CA ASN A 245 12.16 -2.47 -20.95
C ASN A 245 12.49 -2.19 -19.48
N TYR A 246 11.68 -2.74 -18.58
CA TYR A 246 11.74 -2.45 -17.14
C TYR A 246 13.06 -2.81 -16.43
N ILE A 247 13.91 -3.66 -17.02
CA ILE A 247 15.09 -4.21 -16.36
C ILE A 247 16.28 -4.17 -17.32
N LYS A 248 17.36 -3.53 -16.89
CA LYS A 248 18.66 -3.50 -17.58
C LYS A 248 19.76 -3.97 -16.65
#